data_e8bfd2abfd326c8b4d6ab281ddecdf7e
#
_entry.id   e8bfd2abfd326c8b4d6ab281ddecdf7e
#
_cell.length_a   1.000
_cell.length_b   1.000
_cell.length_c   1.000
_cell.angle_alpha   90.00
_cell.angle_beta   90.00
_cell.angle_gamma   90.00
#
_symmetry.space_group_name_H-M   'P 1'
#
loop_
_entity.id
_entity.type
_entity.pdbx_description
1 polymer ?
#
loop_
_entity_poly.entity_id
_entity_poly.type
_entity_poly.pdbx_seq_one_letter_code
_entity_poly.pdbx_strand_id
1 'polypeptide(L)'
;AIMATKAMNMRITLLLPTSSCVIAAINVTRQQLKQLSATDIAYLLEDQTLTAVEQLHCVYEPLNEQQALVLGIQDNVLKELLEPFKDIAGELVAVVPDIFLLPPNSQGWSLLVDNSDCWLRLNNTWGVRLEANASLALLDSAWNEFPTSHIQIYGEIPTDVQVWLAAQENITIEHLAALDWTQQFSQITAKHPFNVLKGEFAVKTKSSLSGYWRYAAIFVAI
;
A
#
# COMPACT_ATOMS: atom_id res chain seq x y z
N ALA A 1 29.74 11.74 19.83
CA ALA A 1 30.38 11.56 18.53
C ALA A 1 29.75 10.34 17.87
N ILE A 2 28.77 10.57 16.99
CA ILE A 2 28.20 9.52 16.14
C ILE A 2 29.28 9.28 15.07
N MET A 3 29.89 8.11 15.09
CA MET A 3 30.79 7.70 14.02
C MET A 3 30.02 7.72 12.72
N ALA A 4 30.45 8.50 11.75
CA ALA A 4 30.02 8.43 10.38
C ALA A 4 30.43 7.07 9.83
N THR A 5 29.59 6.07 10.03
CA THR A 5 29.74 4.76 9.43
C THR A 5 29.58 4.95 7.93
N LYS A 6 30.62 4.60 7.19
CA LYS A 6 30.71 4.59 5.74
C LYS A 6 29.37 4.12 5.16
N ALA A 7 28.68 5.00 4.43
CA ALA A 7 27.35 4.75 3.90
C ALA A 7 27.40 3.48 3.03
N MET A 8 26.96 2.37 3.58
CA MET A 8 26.50 1.26 2.77
C MET A 8 25.29 1.78 1.98
N ASN A 9 25.14 1.40 0.70
CA ASN A 9 23.98 1.68 -0.13
C ASN A 9 22.75 0.97 0.47
N MET A 10 22.29 1.44 1.64
CA MET A 10 21.16 0.88 2.33
C MET A 10 19.89 1.39 1.65
N ARG A 11 19.07 0.47 1.16
CA ARG A 11 17.75 0.77 0.61
C ARG A 11 16.73 0.63 1.71
N ILE A 12 15.94 1.65 1.92
CA ILE A 12 14.93 1.73 2.98
C ILE A 12 13.55 1.64 2.34
N THR A 13 12.75 0.72 2.83
CA THR A 13 11.31 0.66 2.55
C THR A 13 10.58 0.88 3.86
N LEU A 14 9.60 1.77 3.86
CA LEU A 14 8.75 2.01 5.01
C LEU A 14 7.37 1.40 4.79
N LEU A 15 6.80 0.85 5.84
CA LEU A 15 5.40 0.46 5.88
C LEU A 15 4.60 1.57 6.53
N LEU A 16 3.54 1.95 5.86
CA LEU A 16 2.59 2.94 6.31
C LEU A 16 1.41 2.20 6.96
N PRO A 17 0.99 2.54 8.19
CA PRO A 17 -0.21 1.94 8.76
C PRO A 17 -1.41 2.16 7.84
N THR A 18 -2.10 1.09 7.45
CA THR A 18 -3.29 1.18 6.58
C THR A 18 -4.37 2.07 7.18
N SER A 19 -4.48 2.12 8.51
CA SER A 19 -5.38 3.03 9.23
C SER A 19 -5.11 4.52 9.00
N SER A 20 -3.93 4.87 8.51
CA SER A 20 -3.58 6.26 8.13
C SER A 20 -3.94 6.60 6.68
N CYS A 21 -4.53 5.65 5.95
CA CYS A 21 -4.88 5.79 4.55
C CYS A 21 -6.38 5.68 4.32
N VAL A 22 -6.86 6.34 3.29
CA VAL A 22 -8.14 6.05 2.65
C VAL A 22 -7.85 5.27 1.38
N ILE A 23 -8.45 4.11 1.22
CA ILE A 23 -8.28 3.27 0.03
C ILE A 23 -9.67 2.94 -0.51
N ALA A 24 -9.98 3.34 -1.74
CA ALA A 24 -11.27 3.12 -2.35
C ALA A 24 -11.17 2.73 -3.84
N ALA A 25 -12.06 1.83 -4.26
CA ALA A 25 -12.27 1.54 -5.67
C ALA A 25 -13.25 2.57 -6.25
N ILE A 26 -12.80 3.32 -7.24
CA ILE A 26 -13.55 4.44 -7.84
C ILE A 26 -13.89 4.12 -9.28
N ASN A 27 -15.13 4.43 -9.67
CA ASN A 27 -15.60 4.29 -11.06
C ASN A 27 -15.04 5.44 -11.90
N VAL A 28 -13.96 5.18 -12.60
CA VAL A 28 -13.26 6.14 -13.46
C VAL A 28 -12.51 5.39 -14.55
N THR A 29 -12.64 5.83 -15.79
CA THR A 29 -11.94 5.19 -16.91
C THR A 29 -10.46 5.53 -16.95
N ARG A 30 -9.64 4.66 -17.54
CA ARG A 30 -8.22 4.95 -17.78
C ARG A 30 -7.99 6.22 -18.56
N GLN A 31 -8.89 6.56 -19.49
CA GLN A 31 -8.78 7.79 -20.27
C GLN A 31 -9.03 9.02 -19.41
N GLN A 32 -10.05 8.98 -18.55
CA GLN A 32 -10.33 10.06 -17.60
C GLN A 32 -9.15 10.26 -16.64
N LEU A 33 -8.61 9.16 -16.04
CA LEU A 33 -7.47 9.25 -15.12
C LEU A 33 -6.26 10.00 -15.70
N LYS A 34 -6.00 9.86 -17.01
CA LYS A 34 -4.90 10.55 -17.68
C LYS A 34 -5.13 12.06 -17.82
N GLN A 35 -6.36 12.53 -17.67
CA GLN A 35 -6.76 13.93 -17.82
C GLN A 35 -6.93 14.63 -16.47
N LEU A 36 -7.07 13.86 -15.38
CA LEU A 36 -7.26 14.40 -14.05
C LEU A 36 -5.94 14.92 -13.47
N SER A 37 -6.03 16.05 -12.80
CA SER A 37 -4.94 16.56 -11.95
C SER A 37 -4.87 15.77 -10.64
N ALA A 38 -3.80 15.96 -9.85
CA ALA A 38 -3.68 15.35 -8.53
C ALA A 38 -4.84 15.77 -7.60
N THR A 39 -5.28 17.03 -7.70
CA THR A 39 -6.41 17.54 -6.92
C THR A 39 -7.72 16.89 -7.35
N ASP A 40 -7.97 16.73 -8.66
CA ASP A 40 -9.19 16.06 -9.16
C ASP A 40 -9.25 14.61 -8.67
N ILE A 41 -8.11 13.92 -8.61
CA ILE A 41 -8.02 12.55 -8.07
C ILE A 41 -8.37 12.53 -6.58
N ALA A 42 -7.92 13.51 -5.81
CA ALA A 42 -8.27 13.61 -4.39
C ALA A 42 -9.77 13.82 -4.18
N TYR A 43 -10.44 14.62 -5.04
CA TYR A 43 -11.89 14.79 -5.00
C TYR A 43 -12.68 13.48 -5.26
N LEU A 44 -12.08 12.49 -5.93
CA LEU A 44 -12.72 11.17 -6.08
C LEU A 44 -12.87 10.42 -4.74
N LEU A 45 -12.16 10.85 -3.69
CA LEU A 45 -12.22 10.27 -2.35
C LEU A 45 -13.09 11.10 -1.38
N GLU A 46 -13.75 12.19 -1.83
CA GLU A 46 -14.48 13.12 -0.95
C GLU A 46 -15.52 12.41 -0.08
N ASP A 47 -16.30 11.49 -0.65
CA ASP A 47 -17.32 10.72 0.06
C ASP A 47 -16.76 9.61 0.95
N GLN A 48 -15.45 9.35 0.88
CA GLN A 48 -14.78 8.24 1.58
C GLN A 48 -13.91 8.72 2.74
N THR A 49 -13.80 10.04 2.95
CA THR A 49 -12.92 10.61 3.94
C THR A 49 -13.56 11.78 4.70
N LEU A 50 -13.15 11.95 5.96
CA LEU A 50 -13.49 13.15 6.76
C LEU A 50 -12.41 14.24 6.63
N THR A 51 -11.30 13.94 5.96
CA THR A 51 -10.22 14.88 5.74
C THR A 51 -10.53 15.76 4.53
N ALA A 52 -10.18 17.06 4.61
CA ALA A 52 -10.26 17.95 3.46
C ALA A 52 -9.41 17.39 2.31
N VAL A 53 -10.02 17.18 1.15
CA VAL A 53 -9.40 16.50 0.01
C VAL A 53 -8.15 17.21 -0.52
N GLU A 54 -8.08 18.53 -0.34
CA GLU A 54 -6.92 19.35 -0.71
C GLU A 54 -5.67 19.05 0.14
N GLN A 55 -5.84 18.33 1.25
CA GLN A 55 -4.77 17.90 2.14
C GLN A 55 -4.35 16.44 1.90
N LEU A 56 -4.91 15.81 0.88
CA LEU A 56 -4.61 14.42 0.54
C LEU A 56 -3.57 14.33 -0.56
N HIS A 57 -2.47 13.63 -0.27
CA HIS A 57 -1.60 13.07 -1.29
C HIS A 57 -2.19 11.77 -1.81
N CYS A 58 -2.46 11.70 -3.11
CA CYS A 58 -3.10 10.56 -3.72
C CYS A 58 -2.19 9.82 -4.69
N VAL A 59 -2.25 8.50 -4.64
CA VAL A 59 -1.70 7.60 -5.66
C VAL A 59 -2.79 6.66 -6.13
N TYR A 60 -2.70 6.19 -7.37
CA TYR A 60 -3.74 5.34 -7.94
C TYR A 60 -3.17 4.27 -8.86
N GLU A 61 -3.96 3.21 -9.05
CA GLU A 61 -3.69 2.13 -10.00
C GLU A 61 -4.99 1.74 -10.70
N PRO A 62 -5.05 1.71 -12.04
CA PRO A 62 -6.21 1.20 -12.78
C PRO A 62 -6.43 -0.28 -12.47
N LEU A 63 -7.63 -0.64 -12.01
CA LEU A 63 -8.03 -2.04 -11.79
C LEU A 63 -8.49 -2.69 -13.10
N ASN A 64 -9.24 -1.93 -13.89
CA ASN A 64 -9.74 -2.33 -15.21
C ASN A 64 -10.01 -1.09 -16.07
N GLU A 65 -10.73 -1.21 -17.17
CA GLU A 65 -11.02 -0.09 -18.08
C GLU A 65 -11.95 0.97 -17.47
N GLN A 66 -12.70 0.63 -16.43
CA GLN A 66 -13.76 1.48 -15.85
C GLN A 66 -13.55 1.80 -14.38
N GLN A 67 -12.53 1.21 -13.73
CA GLN A 67 -12.28 1.38 -12.31
C GLN A 67 -10.80 1.58 -12.02
N ALA A 68 -10.54 2.36 -10.99
CA ALA A 68 -9.22 2.52 -10.39
C ALA A 68 -9.29 2.37 -8.88
N LEU A 69 -8.24 1.83 -8.30
CA LEU A 69 -8.00 1.91 -6.87
C LEU A 69 -7.25 3.20 -6.60
N VAL A 70 -7.79 4.03 -5.72
CA VAL A 70 -7.17 5.28 -5.28
C VAL A 70 -6.84 5.16 -3.81
N LEU A 71 -5.63 5.55 -3.46
CA LEU A 71 -5.14 5.64 -2.10
C LEU A 71 -4.84 7.10 -1.80
N GLY A 72 -5.42 7.62 -0.72
CA GLY A 72 -5.15 8.94 -0.18
C GLY A 72 -4.52 8.86 1.21
N ILE A 73 -3.55 9.72 1.46
CA ILE A 73 -2.94 9.93 2.77
C ILE A 73 -2.82 11.43 3.04
N GLN A 74 -3.02 11.86 4.28
CA GLN A 74 -2.84 13.26 4.63
C GLN A 74 -1.39 13.68 4.44
N ASP A 75 -1.18 14.82 3.79
CA ASP A 75 0.14 15.39 3.50
C ASP A 75 1.00 15.57 4.75
N ASN A 76 0.38 16.07 5.85
CA ASN A 76 1.10 16.25 7.10
C ASN A 76 1.56 14.93 7.71
N VAL A 77 0.73 13.87 7.68
CA VAL A 77 1.08 12.55 8.17
C VAL A 77 2.27 11.99 7.38
N LEU A 78 2.23 12.13 6.04
CA LEU A 78 3.33 11.69 5.20
C LEU A 78 4.60 12.52 5.42
N LYS A 79 4.49 13.83 5.59
CA LYS A 79 5.62 14.71 5.91
C LYS A 79 6.27 14.34 7.24
N GLU A 80 5.46 14.12 8.30
CA GLU A 80 5.94 13.70 9.62
C GLU A 80 6.62 12.33 9.57
N LEU A 81 6.04 11.37 8.83
CA LEU A 81 6.63 10.04 8.64
C LEU A 81 8.00 10.12 7.95
N LEU A 82 8.15 10.99 6.97
CA LEU A 82 9.38 11.10 6.17
C LEU A 82 10.47 11.94 6.83
N GLU A 83 10.12 12.82 7.78
CA GLU A 83 11.07 13.74 8.41
C GLU A 83 12.31 13.05 9.00
N PRO A 84 12.19 11.95 9.79
CA PRO A 84 13.34 11.27 10.37
C PRO A 84 14.30 10.69 9.33
N PHE A 85 13.85 10.50 8.09
CA PHE A 85 14.63 9.86 7.03
C PHE A 85 15.39 10.83 6.13
N LYS A 86 15.19 12.15 6.30
CA LYS A 86 15.89 13.17 5.50
C LYS A 86 17.40 13.14 5.72
N ASP A 87 17.84 12.84 6.95
CA ASP A 87 19.24 12.86 7.35
C ASP A 87 19.87 11.47 7.48
N ILE A 88 19.13 10.42 7.14
CA ILE A 88 19.65 9.05 7.20
C ILE A 88 20.51 8.77 5.95
N ALA A 89 21.68 8.20 6.19
CA ALA A 89 22.57 7.70 5.14
C ALA A 89 21.98 6.44 4.51
N GLY A 90 21.10 6.62 3.53
CA GLY A 90 20.42 5.55 2.81
C GLY A 90 19.48 6.12 1.75
N GLU A 91 18.99 5.26 0.89
CA GLU A 91 18.01 5.63 -0.13
C GLU A 91 16.62 5.12 0.31
N LEU A 92 15.70 6.03 0.58
CA LEU A 92 14.30 5.69 0.76
C LEU A 92 13.70 5.35 -0.60
N VAL A 93 13.35 4.09 -0.82
CA VAL A 93 12.92 3.60 -2.15
C VAL A 93 11.41 3.41 -2.26
N ALA A 94 10.73 3.11 -1.16
CA ALA A 94 9.29 2.93 -1.14
C ALA A 94 8.69 3.26 0.22
N VAL A 95 7.47 3.77 0.20
CA VAL A 95 6.56 3.88 1.34
C VAL A 95 5.22 3.32 0.87
N VAL A 96 4.76 2.24 1.48
CA VAL A 96 3.61 1.46 1.01
C VAL A 96 2.74 1.06 2.20
N PRO A 97 1.40 1.12 2.11
CA PRO A 97 0.53 0.61 3.17
C PRO A 97 0.83 -0.84 3.53
N ASP A 98 0.84 -1.12 4.82
CA ASP A 98 1.22 -2.42 5.36
C ASP A 98 0.29 -3.56 4.90
N ILE A 99 -0.99 -3.28 4.63
CA ILE A 99 -1.94 -4.27 4.12
C ILE A 99 -1.45 -4.96 2.83
N PHE A 100 -0.61 -4.30 2.05
CA PHE A 100 -0.07 -4.90 0.82
C PHE A 100 1.00 -5.96 1.07
N LEU A 101 1.40 -6.20 2.32
CA LEU A 101 2.19 -7.37 2.71
C LEU A 101 1.35 -8.65 2.74
N LEU A 102 0.03 -8.54 2.97
CA LEU A 102 -0.85 -9.70 2.86
C LEU A 102 -1.00 -10.05 1.38
N PRO A 103 -0.64 -11.28 0.93
CA PRO A 103 -0.72 -11.65 -0.47
C PRO A 103 -2.14 -11.50 -1.02
N PRO A 104 -2.28 -11.06 -2.28
CA PRO A 104 -3.60 -10.99 -2.90
C PRO A 104 -4.12 -12.37 -3.26
N ASN A 105 -5.43 -12.55 -3.15
CA ASN A 105 -6.14 -13.72 -3.65
C ASN A 105 -7.04 -13.29 -4.84
N SER A 106 -6.70 -13.72 -6.04
CA SER A 106 -7.46 -13.34 -7.26
C SER A 106 -8.86 -13.95 -7.30
N GLN A 107 -9.15 -14.96 -6.50
CA GLN A 107 -10.43 -15.67 -6.46
C GLN A 107 -11.33 -15.21 -5.30
N GLY A 108 -10.80 -14.44 -4.37
CA GLY A 108 -11.56 -14.02 -3.19
C GLY A 108 -10.73 -13.26 -2.18
N TRP A 109 -10.90 -13.58 -0.91
CA TRP A 109 -10.25 -12.86 0.18
C TRP A 109 -8.96 -13.52 0.63
N SER A 110 -8.03 -12.70 1.11
CA SER A 110 -6.94 -13.13 1.99
C SER A 110 -7.21 -12.64 3.39
N LEU A 111 -7.12 -13.52 4.36
CA LEU A 111 -7.37 -13.24 5.77
C LEU A 111 -6.18 -13.68 6.62
N LEU A 112 -5.78 -12.81 7.53
CA LEU A 112 -4.87 -13.13 8.63
C LEU A 112 -5.41 -12.50 9.89
N VAL A 113 -5.56 -13.26 10.95
CA VAL A 113 -5.94 -12.76 12.28
C VAL A 113 -4.91 -13.28 13.28
N ASP A 114 -4.25 -12.36 13.94
CA ASP A 114 -3.35 -12.68 15.05
C ASP A 114 -3.89 -12.12 16.37
N ASN A 115 -3.10 -12.15 17.42
CA ASN A 115 -3.54 -11.69 18.75
C ASN A 115 -3.81 -10.18 18.82
N SER A 116 -3.30 -9.41 17.90
CA SER A 116 -3.38 -7.95 17.90
C SER A 116 -4.22 -7.39 16.77
N ASP A 117 -4.16 -8.00 15.58
CA ASP A 117 -4.67 -7.45 14.36
C ASP A 117 -5.47 -8.44 13.52
N CYS A 118 -6.47 -7.93 12.82
CA CYS A 118 -7.17 -8.58 11.73
C CYS A 118 -6.80 -7.87 10.41
N TRP A 119 -6.24 -8.63 9.49
CA TRP A 119 -5.87 -8.18 8.16
C TRP A 119 -6.79 -8.86 7.15
N LEU A 120 -7.55 -8.08 6.42
CA LEU A 120 -8.43 -8.55 5.37
C LEU A 120 -8.07 -7.87 4.06
N ARG A 121 -7.76 -8.64 3.03
CA ARG A 121 -7.54 -8.14 1.68
C ARG A 121 -8.55 -8.73 0.74
N LEU A 122 -9.27 -7.88 0.01
CA LEU A 122 -10.34 -8.25 -0.90
C LEU A 122 -9.80 -8.36 -2.32
N ASN A 123 -9.74 -9.58 -2.84
CA ASN A 123 -9.22 -9.87 -4.17
C ASN A 123 -7.80 -9.27 -4.38
N ASN A 124 -7.55 -8.76 -5.57
CA ASN A 124 -6.30 -8.06 -5.90
C ASN A 124 -6.36 -6.55 -5.60
N THR A 125 -7.43 -6.09 -4.97
CA THR A 125 -7.73 -4.67 -4.84
C THR A 125 -7.23 -4.10 -3.53
N TRP A 126 -8.12 -3.74 -2.67
CA TRP A 126 -7.84 -3.08 -1.41
C TRP A 126 -7.98 -4.04 -0.23
N GLY A 127 -7.61 -3.57 0.91
CA GLY A 127 -7.79 -4.28 2.15
C GLY A 127 -7.74 -3.34 3.33
N VAL A 128 -8.02 -3.88 4.50
CA VAL A 128 -8.08 -3.16 5.75
C VAL A 128 -7.33 -3.94 6.83
N ARG A 129 -6.76 -3.21 7.77
CA ARG A 129 -6.19 -3.73 9.00
C ARG A 129 -6.85 -3.05 10.17
N LEU A 130 -7.43 -3.83 11.08
CA LEU A 130 -8.06 -3.39 12.31
C LEU A 130 -7.53 -4.20 13.49
N GLU A 131 -7.84 -3.75 14.72
CA GLU A 131 -7.57 -4.55 15.91
C GLU A 131 -8.34 -5.88 15.86
N ALA A 132 -7.75 -6.96 16.39
CA ALA A 132 -8.31 -8.30 16.35
C ALA A 132 -9.71 -8.41 16.98
N ASN A 133 -10.01 -7.60 17.99
CA ASN A 133 -11.33 -7.53 18.63
C ASN A 133 -12.46 -7.04 17.69
N ALA A 134 -12.10 -6.36 16.59
CA ALA A 134 -13.04 -5.89 15.57
C ALA A 134 -13.19 -6.88 14.39
N SER A 135 -12.52 -8.06 14.43
CA SER A 135 -12.47 -8.98 13.27
C SER A 135 -13.85 -9.43 12.80
N LEU A 136 -14.74 -9.82 13.71
CA LEU A 136 -16.10 -10.30 13.34
C LEU A 136 -16.92 -9.17 12.68
N ALA A 137 -16.90 -7.96 13.24
CA ALA A 137 -17.62 -6.83 12.67
C ALA A 137 -17.08 -6.47 11.28
N LEU A 138 -15.76 -6.55 11.09
CA LEU A 138 -15.14 -6.36 9.80
C LEU A 138 -15.58 -7.43 8.79
N LEU A 139 -15.53 -8.70 9.20
CA LEU A 139 -15.89 -9.81 8.33
C LEU A 139 -17.38 -9.77 7.93
N ASP A 140 -18.28 -9.45 8.88
CA ASP A 140 -19.70 -9.26 8.60
C ASP A 140 -19.93 -8.11 7.61
N SER A 141 -19.29 -6.97 7.81
CA SER A 141 -19.41 -5.83 6.90
C SER A 141 -18.89 -6.17 5.51
N ALA A 142 -17.70 -6.77 5.43
CA ALA A 142 -17.09 -7.16 4.17
C ALA A 142 -17.94 -8.23 3.44
N TRP A 143 -18.51 -9.19 4.18
CA TRP A 143 -19.35 -10.23 3.61
C TRP A 143 -20.62 -9.65 2.96
N ASN A 144 -21.25 -8.72 3.62
CA ASN A 144 -22.48 -8.09 3.12
C ASN A 144 -22.21 -7.23 1.88
N GLU A 145 -21.04 -6.59 1.80
CA GLU A 145 -20.72 -5.66 0.72
C GLU A 145 -19.97 -6.32 -0.44
N PHE A 146 -19.08 -7.25 -0.14
CA PHE A 146 -18.19 -7.92 -1.10
C PHE A 146 -18.17 -9.44 -0.91
N PRO A 147 -19.30 -10.15 -1.06
CA PRO A 147 -19.35 -11.58 -0.82
C PRO A 147 -18.32 -12.33 -1.69
N THR A 148 -17.77 -13.41 -1.17
CA THR A 148 -16.78 -14.22 -1.86
C THR A 148 -17.09 -15.70 -1.79
N SER A 149 -16.59 -16.47 -2.75
CA SER A 149 -16.66 -17.93 -2.73
C SER A 149 -15.34 -18.59 -2.30
N HIS A 150 -14.28 -17.79 -2.07
CA HIS A 150 -12.98 -18.34 -1.73
C HIS A 150 -12.25 -17.44 -0.73
N ILE A 151 -11.73 -18.05 0.36
CA ILE A 151 -10.96 -17.34 1.39
C ILE A 151 -9.66 -18.11 1.65
N GLN A 152 -8.54 -17.43 1.48
CA GLN A 152 -7.22 -17.88 1.90
C GLN A 152 -6.92 -17.37 3.31
N ILE A 153 -6.60 -18.28 4.24
CA ILE A 153 -6.31 -17.97 5.63
C ILE A 153 -4.84 -18.25 5.90
N TYR A 154 -4.14 -17.24 6.38
CA TYR A 154 -2.72 -17.34 6.71
C TYR A 154 -2.52 -17.54 8.21
N GLY A 155 -1.93 -18.68 8.58
CA GLY A 155 -1.70 -19.07 9.96
C GLY A 155 -2.95 -19.57 10.68
N GLU A 156 -2.93 -19.48 12.01
CA GLU A 156 -4.05 -19.87 12.87
C GLU A 156 -4.99 -18.69 13.10
N ILE A 157 -6.27 -18.97 13.16
CA ILE A 157 -7.31 -17.96 13.44
C ILE A 157 -8.05 -18.25 14.74
N PRO A 158 -8.56 -17.20 15.43
CA PRO A 158 -9.35 -17.35 16.65
C PRO A 158 -10.60 -18.21 16.45
N THR A 159 -11.06 -18.86 17.52
CA THR A 159 -12.20 -19.78 17.49
C THR A 159 -13.49 -19.11 17.03
N ASP A 160 -13.75 -17.87 17.42
CA ASP A 160 -14.92 -17.11 17.02
C ASP A 160 -14.93 -16.82 15.51
N VAL A 161 -13.77 -16.52 14.91
CA VAL A 161 -13.61 -16.38 13.47
C VAL A 161 -13.82 -17.72 12.76
N GLN A 162 -13.32 -18.83 13.34
CA GLN A 162 -13.59 -20.17 12.80
C GLN A 162 -15.09 -20.49 12.77
N VAL A 163 -15.81 -20.18 13.86
CA VAL A 163 -17.27 -20.36 13.94
C VAL A 163 -17.99 -19.49 12.91
N TRP A 164 -17.56 -18.24 12.76
CA TRP A 164 -18.13 -17.34 11.77
C TRP A 164 -17.95 -17.89 10.35
N LEU A 165 -16.76 -18.35 10.00
CA LEU A 165 -16.47 -18.93 8.68
C LEU A 165 -17.29 -20.20 8.42
N ALA A 166 -17.44 -21.08 9.44
CA ALA A 166 -18.22 -22.29 9.32
C ALA A 166 -19.72 -22.05 9.12
N ALA A 167 -20.23 -20.87 9.48
CA ALA A 167 -21.61 -20.47 9.25
C ALA A 167 -21.88 -19.97 7.84
N GLN A 168 -20.83 -19.69 7.05
CA GLN A 168 -21.00 -19.21 5.68
C GLN A 168 -21.22 -20.38 4.72
N GLU A 169 -22.24 -20.28 3.88
CA GLU A 169 -22.55 -21.29 2.87
C GLU A 169 -21.78 -21.03 1.57
N ASN A 170 -21.44 -22.10 0.85
CA ASN A 170 -20.84 -22.05 -0.49
C ASN A 170 -19.48 -21.36 -0.57
N ILE A 171 -18.68 -21.43 0.48
CA ILE A 171 -17.30 -20.94 0.45
C ILE A 171 -16.28 -22.08 0.45
N THR A 172 -15.19 -21.87 -0.24
CA THR A 172 -13.98 -22.68 -0.16
C THR A 172 -12.97 -21.98 0.74
N ILE A 173 -12.54 -22.65 1.80
CA ILE A 173 -11.52 -22.14 2.71
C ILE A 173 -10.21 -22.88 2.44
N GLU A 174 -9.17 -22.13 2.16
CA GLU A 174 -7.82 -22.64 1.99
C GLU A 174 -6.94 -22.18 3.15
N HIS A 175 -6.48 -23.11 3.97
CA HIS A 175 -5.57 -22.83 5.07
C HIS A 175 -4.14 -22.88 4.57
N LEU A 176 -3.42 -21.79 4.75
CA LEU A 176 -2.04 -21.62 4.35
C LEU A 176 -1.13 -21.52 5.58
N ALA A 177 0.15 -21.78 5.40
CA ALA A 177 1.15 -21.56 6.45
C ALA A 177 1.19 -20.08 6.87
N ALA A 178 1.68 -19.82 8.07
CA ALA A 178 1.93 -18.47 8.53
C ALA A 178 2.84 -17.72 7.53
N LEU A 179 2.60 -16.41 7.38
CA LEU A 179 3.34 -15.58 6.44
C LEU A 179 4.81 -15.47 6.83
N ASP A 180 5.68 -15.68 5.86
CA ASP A 180 7.07 -15.22 5.95
C ASP A 180 7.12 -13.72 5.63
N TRP A 181 7.08 -12.90 6.67
CA TRP A 181 7.13 -11.44 6.56
C TRP A 181 8.37 -10.95 5.83
N THR A 182 9.52 -11.64 5.97
CA THR A 182 10.75 -11.27 5.27
C THR A 182 10.58 -11.43 3.77
N GLN A 183 9.97 -12.54 3.35
CA GLN A 183 9.67 -12.79 1.95
C GLN A 183 8.67 -11.74 1.42
N GLN A 184 7.58 -11.47 2.12
CA GLN A 184 6.57 -10.48 1.70
C GLN A 184 7.17 -9.09 1.59
N PHE A 185 7.95 -8.67 2.58
CA PHE A 185 8.63 -7.37 2.57
C PHE A 185 9.59 -7.23 1.38
N SER A 186 10.30 -8.30 1.02
CA SER A 186 11.24 -8.29 -0.10
C SER A 186 10.57 -8.05 -1.47
N GLN A 187 9.27 -8.28 -1.58
CA GLN A 187 8.49 -8.03 -2.80
C GLN A 187 8.10 -6.56 -2.97
N ILE A 188 8.17 -5.75 -1.90
CA ILE A 188 7.89 -4.33 -1.97
C ILE A 188 9.09 -3.62 -2.63
N THR A 189 8.84 -3.04 -3.78
CA THR A 189 9.86 -2.34 -4.58
C THR A 189 9.49 -0.89 -4.83
N ALA A 190 10.43 -0.08 -5.31
CA ALA A 190 10.19 1.28 -5.75
C ALA A 190 9.07 1.40 -6.81
N LYS A 191 8.80 0.32 -7.56
CA LYS A 191 7.76 0.25 -8.59
C LYS A 191 6.40 -0.20 -8.07
N HIS A 192 6.27 -0.43 -6.76
CA HIS A 192 4.98 -0.82 -6.20
C HIS A 192 3.90 0.22 -6.58
N PRO A 193 2.71 -0.20 -7.08
CA PRO A 193 1.69 0.73 -7.57
C PRO A 193 1.30 1.77 -6.53
N PHE A 194 1.20 1.36 -5.28
CA PHE A 194 0.84 2.18 -4.13
C PHE A 194 2.05 2.69 -3.33
N ASN A 195 3.21 2.80 -3.97
CA ASN A 195 4.30 3.57 -3.40
C ASN A 195 3.91 5.06 -3.42
N VAL A 196 3.76 5.66 -2.23
CA VAL A 196 3.33 7.05 -2.08
C VAL A 196 4.44 8.06 -2.37
N LEU A 197 5.67 7.61 -2.62
CA LEU A 197 6.79 8.49 -3.04
C LEU A 197 6.64 8.92 -4.49
N LYS A 198 5.53 9.58 -4.82
CA LYS A 198 5.22 10.15 -6.15
C LYS A 198 4.97 11.65 -6.03
N GLY A 199 4.93 12.35 -7.16
CA GLY A 199 4.65 13.79 -7.20
C GLY A 199 5.64 14.61 -6.35
N GLU A 200 5.12 15.40 -5.42
CA GLU A 200 5.95 16.23 -4.52
C GLU A 200 6.81 15.42 -3.55
N PHE A 201 6.39 14.20 -3.20
CA PHE A 201 7.13 13.27 -2.34
C PHE A 201 8.09 12.36 -3.11
N ALA A 202 8.20 12.52 -4.42
CA ALA A 202 9.13 11.72 -5.22
C ALA A 202 10.57 11.90 -4.72
N VAL A 203 11.23 10.79 -4.41
CA VAL A 203 12.65 10.83 -4.05
C VAL A 203 13.45 11.33 -5.25
N LYS A 204 14.11 12.47 -5.11
CA LYS A 204 15.06 12.96 -6.11
C LYS A 204 16.26 12.01 -6.12
N THR A 205 16.22 11.00 -6.98
CA THR A 205 17.42 10.22 -7.26
C THR A 205 18.51 11.19 -7.68
N LYS A 206 19.60 11.26 -6.93
CA LYS A 206 20.82 11.94 -7.41
C LYS A 206 21.22 11.20 -8.68
N SER A 207 20.84 11.76 -9.84
CA SER A 207 21.20 11.15 -11.10
C SER A 207 22.72 11.14 -11.18
N SER A 208 23.33 9.97 -11.25
CA SER A 208 24.76 9.79 -11.47
C SER A 208 25.22 10.27 -12.87
N LEU A 209 24.34 10.92 -13.62
CA LEU A 209 24.59 11.49 -14.95
C LEU A 209 25.56 12.68 -14.94
N SER A 210 25.87 13.28 -13.76
CA SER A 210 26.87 14.35 -13.72
C SER A 210 28.30 13.90 -14.09
N GLY A 211 28.57 12.60 -14.05
CA GLY A 211 29.87 12.02 -14.43
C GLY A 211 30.08 11.92 -15.94
N TYR A 212 29.04 11.60 -16.70
CA TYR A 212 29.16 11.36 -18.14
C TYR A 212 29.31 12.67 -18.96
N TRP A 213 28.67 13.76 -18.53
CA TRP A 213 28.80 15.05 -19.20
C TRP A 213 30.22 15.66 -19.09
N ARG A 214 30.98 15.31 -18.07
CA ARG A 214 32.38 15.75 -17.95
C ARG A 214 33.29 15.11 -19.01
N TYR A 215 32.96 13.90 -19.47
CA TYR A 215 33.70 13.23 -20.54
C TYR A 215 33.23 13.61 -21.95
N ALA A 216 31.96 13.94 -22.12
CA ALA A 216 31.42 14.42 -23.39
C ALA A 216 31.95 15.82 -23.76
N ALA A 217 32.24 16.68 -22.77
CA ALA A 217 32.82 18.04 -23.02
C ALA A 217 34.28 18.00 -23.48
N ILE A 218 35.01 16.90 -23.27
CA ILE A 218 36.43 16.78 -23.67
C ILE A 218 36.56 16.31 -25.13
N PHE A 219 35.54 15.68 -25.71
CA PHE A 219 35.59 15.20 -27.10
C PHE A 219 35.19 16.23 -28.14
N VAL A 220 34.71 17.42 -27.76
CA VAL A 220 34.31 18.50 -28.69
C VAL A 220 35.38 19.59 -28.81
N ALA A 221 36.50 19.47 -28.11
CA ALA A 221 37.59 20.49 -28.11
C ALA A 221 38.91 20.00 -28.75
N ILE A 222 38.84 19.01 -29.64
CA ILE A 222 39.89 18.63 -30.58
C ILE A 222 39.26 18.68 -32.01
#